data_0767178badeb483b83fcf5fe6a59c0b1
#
_entry.id   0767178badeb483b83fcf5fe6a59c0b1
#
_cell.length_a   1.000
_cell.length_b   1.000
_cell.length_c   1.000
_cell.angle_alpha   90.00
_cell.angle_beta   90.00
_cell.angle_gamma   90.00
#
_symmetry.space_group_name_H-M   'P 1'
#
loop_
_entity.id
_entity.type
_entity.pdbx_description
1 polymer ?
#
loop_
_entity_poly.entity_id
_entity_poly.type
_entity_poly.pdbx_seq_one_letter_code
_entity_poly.pdbx_strand_id
1 'polypeptide(L)'
;MLNYKSSLIEDKKYSGLSIKEISPVMKLNLRGKSREFLSTIGKNINMILPIEANTSSSSDMYTSIWLSPDEWMMTSNNIIDKENNNYEIEKLLFNKISKTNLGAVTDVSDQFVLINLEG
;
A
#
# COMPACT_ATOMS: atom_id res chain seq x y z
N MET A 1 -15.12 7.30 13.29
CA MET A 1 -13.77 6.69 13.15
C MET A 1 -13.71 5.40 13.95
N LEU A 2 -13.21 4.35 13.33
CA LEU A 2 -13.03 3.08 14.02
C LEU A 2 -11.86 3.17 15.00
N ASN A 3 -12.01 2.52 16.15
CA ASN A 3 -10.91 2.41 17.09
C ASN A 3 -9.91 1.38 16.56
N TYR A 4 -8.68 1.79 16.43
CA TYR A 4 -7.60 0.90 16.02
C TYR A 4 -7.00 0.22 17.24
N LYS A 5 -6.79 -1.09 17.11
CA LYS A 5 -6.14 -1.87 18.15
C LYS A 5 -4.93 -2.56 17.55
N SER A 6 -3.77 -2.28 18.11
CA SER A 6 -2.51 -2.82 17.62
C SER A 6 -2.46 -4.34 17.77
N SER A 7 -1.92 -5.04 16.76
CA SER A 7 -1.67 -6.46 16.81
C SER A 7 -0.52 -6.81 17.75
N LEU A 8 0.45 -5.91 17.88
CA LEU A 8 1.50 -6.02 18.89
C LEU A 8 1.08 -5.20 20.11
N ILE A 9 1.08 -5.83 21.28
CA ILE A 9 0.74 -5.14 22.54
C ILE A 9 1.80 -4.08 22.85
N GLU A 10 3.05 -4.38 22.55
CA GLU A 10 4.17 -3.47 22.73
C GLU A 10 5.24 -3.74 21.69
N ASP A 11 6.05 -2.71 21.40
CA ASP A 11 7.22 -2.87 20.55
C ASP A 11 8.27 -3.71 21.28
N LYS A 12 8.99 -4.54 20.54
CA LYS A 12 10.03 -5.40 21.08
C LYS A 12 11.39 -4.90 20.62
N LYS A 13 12.34 -4.87 21.53
CA LYS A 13 13.70 -4.48 21.24
C LYS A 13 14.68 -5.47 21.86
N TYR A 14 15.52 -6.06 21.03
CA TYR A 14 16.52 -7.01 21.42
C TYR A 14 17.91 -6.50 21.02
N SER A 15 18.98 -7.11 21.54
CA SER A 15 20.32 -6.78 21.09
C SER A 15 20.43 -7.07 19.58
N GLY A 16 20.66 -6.01 18.80
CA GLY A 16 20.78 -6.11 17.34
C GLY A 16 19.48 -6.30 16.58
N LEU A 17 18.32 -6.25 17.26
CA LEU A 17 17.03 -6.41 16.60
C LEU A 17 15.95 -5.56 17.26
N SER A 18 15.20 -4.83 16.45
CA SER A 18 14.02 -4.09 16.88
C SER A 18 12.81 -4.54 16.09
N ILE A 19 11.68 -4.79 16.76
CA ILE A 19 10.40 -5.16 16.17
C ILE A 19 9.40 -4.10 16.56
N LYS A 20 8.81 -3.45 15.57
CA LYS A 20 7.85 -2.36 15.81
C LYS A 20 6.69 -2.46 14.84
N GLU A 21 5.46 -2.37 15.35
CA GLU A 21 4.29 -2.27 14.50
C GLU A 21 4.16 -0.85 13.97
N ILE A 22 4.00 -0.74 12.65
CA ILE A 22 3.73 0.54 12.01
C ILE A 22 2.26 0.87 12.22
N SER A 23 1.96 2.11 12.64
CA SER A 23 0.59 2.61 12.81
C SER A 23 -0.23 2.39 11.54
N PRO A 24 -1.56 2.30 11.65
CA PRO A 24 -2.39 1.93 10.49
C PRO A 24 -2.17 2.89 9.32
N VAL A 25 -1.90 2.30 8.17
CA VAL A 25 -1.77 3.01 6.90
C VAL A 25 -2.70 2.35 5.89
N MET A 26 -3.10 3.12 4.87
CA MET A 26 -3.87 2.56 3.77
C MET A 26 -3.04 1.52 3.03
N LYS A 27 -3.68 0.39 2.70
CA LYS A 27 -3.08 -0.66 1.89
C LYS A 27 -4.06 -1.04 0.79
N LEU A 28 -3.63 -0.93 -0.45
CA LEU A 28 -4.42 -1.32 -1.61
C LEU A 28 -3.72 -2.45 -2.34
N ASN A 29 -4.48 -3.46 -2.71
CA ASN A 29 -4.01 -4.48 -3.64
C ASN A 29 -4.33 -4.03 -5.05
N LEU A 30 -3.32 -4.00 -5.91
CA LEU A 30 -3.44 -3.58 -7.31
C LEU A 30 -3.18 -4.79 -8.19
N ARG A 31 -4.11 -5.10 -9.10
CA ARG A 31 -3.98 -6.19 -10.07
C ARG A 31 -4.25 -5.71 -11.48
N GLY A 32 -3.36 -6.03 -12.39
CA GLY A 32 -3.53 -5.72 -13.80
C GLY A 32 -2.28 -6.09 -14.58
N LYS A 33 -2.43 -6.24 -15.90
CA LYS A 33 -1.34 -6.71 -16.77
C LYS A 33 -0.97 -5.72 -17.86
N SER A 34 -1.92 -4.90 -18.28
CA SER A 34 -1.73 -4.07 -19.47
C SER A 34 -0.81 -2.90 -19.21
N ARG A 35 -0.18 -2.42 -20.27
CA ARG A 35 0.60 -1.19 -20.22
C ARG A 35 -0.28 -0.01 -19.80
N GLU A 36 -1.53 0.00 -20.23
CA GLU A 36 -2.48 1.03 -19.86
C GLU A 36 -2.78 1.02 -18.36
N PHE A 37 -2.92 -0.16 -17.75
CA PHE A 37 -3.05 -0.30 -16.31
C PHE A 37 -1.86 0.33 -15.58
N LEU A 38 -0.64 -0.06 -15.95
CA LEU A 38 0.58 0.45 -15.33
C LEU A 38 0.70 1.96 -15.48
N SER A 39 0.39 2.48 -16.66
CA SER A 39 0.45 3.91 -16.96
C SER A 39 -0.60 4.69 -16.15
N THR A 40 -1.82 4.17 -16.06
CA THR A 40 -2.90 4.83 -15.32
C THR A 40 -2.59 4.90 -13.83
N ILE A 41 -2.12 3.80 -13.24
CA ILE A 41 -1.71 3.80 -11.84
C ILE A 41 -0.57 4.81 -11.64
N GLY A 42 0.46 4.73 -12.46
CA GLY A 42 1.66 5.58 -12.31
C GLY A 42 1.36 7.06 -12.37
N LYS A 43 0.47 7.47 -13.27
CA LYS A 43 0.08 8.87 -13.39
C LYS A 43 -0.67 9.39 -12.16
N ASN A 44 -1.46 8.53 -11.53
CA ASN A 44 -2.30 8.95 -10.41
C ASN A 44 -1.56 8.92 -9.06
N ILE A 45 -0.52 8.12 -8.93
CA ILE A 45 0.27 8.04 -7.69
C ILE A 45 1.68 8.60 -7.85
N ASN A 46 1.99 9.14 -9.02
CA ASN A 46 3.27 9.77 -9.33
C ASN A 46 4.48 8.86 -9.09
N MET A 47 4.39 7.63 -9.55
CA MET A 47 5.50 6.68 -9.50
C MET A 47 5.34 5.61 -10.58
N ILE A 48 6.42 4.91 -10.87
CA ILE A 48 6.40 3.75 -11.75
C ILE A 48 6.34 2.51 -10.87
N LEU A 49 5.32 1.64 -11.09
CA LEU A 49 5.23 0.38 -10.37
C LEU A 49 6.47 -0.48 -10.67
N PRO A 50 7.03 -1.14 -9.65
CA PRO A 50 8.21 -1.98 -9.88
C PRO A 50 7.86 -3.21 -10.72
N ILE A 51 8.70 -3.52 -11.72
CA ILE A 51 8.47 -4.65 -12.62
C ILE A 51 9.45 -5.81 -12.39
N GLU A 52 10.49 -5.59 -11.61
CA GLU A 52 11.41 -6.66 -11.23
C GLU A 52 10.88 -7.37 -9.98
N ALA A 53 11.03 -8.69 -9.97
CA ALA A 53 10.59 -9.51 -8.85
C ALA A 53 11.22 -9.06 -7.53
N ASN A 54 10.41 -9.00 -6.49
CA ASN A 54 10.82 -8.70 -5.12
C ASN A 54 11.45 -7.31 -4.95
N THR A 55 11.01 -6.35 -5.75
CA THR A 55 11.43 -4.96 -5.61
C THR A 55 10.27 -4.07 -5.18
N SER A 56 10.61 -2.86 -4.77
CA SER A 56 9.63 -1.84 -4.41
C SER A 56 10.04 -0.49 -4.99
N SER A 57 9.07 0.41 -5.09
CA SER A 57 9.32 1.81 -5.44
C SER A 57 8.53 2.71 -4.50
N SER A 58 8.98 3.94 -4.33
CA SER A 58 8.35 4.90 -3.43
C SER A 58 8.27 6.27 -4.05
N SER A 59 7.21 7.00 -3.71
CA SER A 59 7.09 8.43 -3.92
C SER A 59 6.96 9.11 -2.57
N ASP A 60 6.69 10.41 -2.55
CA ASP A 60 6.52 11.14 -1.29
C ASP A 60 5.35 10.59 -0.46
N MET A 61 4.30 10.11 -1.11
CA MET A 61 3.06 9.71 -0.44
C MET A 61 2.83 8.21 -0.38
N TYR A 62 3.41 7.43 -1.29
CA TYR A 62 3.09 6.02 -1.41
C TYR A 62 4.32 5.16 -1.63
N THR A 63 4.19 3.89 -1.25
CA THR A 63 5.17 2.84 -1.55
C THR A 63 4.44 1.70 -2.23
N SER A 64 5.01 1.18 -3.32
CA SER A 64 4.45 0.04 -4.04
C SER A 64 5.43 -1.13 -3.99
N ILE A 65 4.91 -2.30 -3.64
CA ILE A 65 5.69 -3.52 -3.44
C ILE A 65 5.25 -4.54 -4.49
N TRP A 66 6.20 -5.09 -5.23
CA TRP A 66 5.93 -6.14 -6.20
C TRP A 66 5.53 -7.43 -5.47
N LEU A 67 4.41 -8.03 -5.83
CA LEU A 67 3.95 -9.31 -5.27
C LEU A 67 4.00 -10.43 -6.31
N SER A 68 3.67 -10.10 -7.54
CA SER A 68 3.72 -11.02 -8.68
C SER A 68 3.78 -10.19 -9.97
N PRO A 69 3.98 -10.81 -11.14
CA PRO A 69 4.05 -10.04 -12.39
C PRO A 69 2.83 -9.18 -12.70
N ASP A 70 1.68 -9.47 -12.08
CA ASP A 70 0.44 -8.74 -12.31
C ASP A 70 -0.20 -8.23 -11.00
N GLU A 71 0.57 -8.17 -9.92
CA GLU A 71 0.01 -7.79 -8.62
C GLU A 71 1.00 -6.99 -7.79
N TRP A 72 0.51 -5.93 -7.14
CA TRP A 72 1.28 -5.06 -6.26
C TRP A 72 0.50 -4.73 -5.00
N MET A 73 1.22 -4.47 -3.92
CA MET A 73 0.68 -3.86 -2.71
C MET A 73 1.12 -2.41 -2.67
N MET A 74 0.16 -1.49 -2.63
CA MET A 74 0.45 -0.06 -2.46
C MET A 74 0.09 0.35 -1.05
N THR A 75 1.03 1.01 -0.38
CA THR A 75 0.80 1.53 0.97
C THR A 75 1.01 3.03 1.01
N SER A 76 0.25 3.70 1.88
CA SER A 76 0.48 5.11 2.15
C SER A 76 1.69 5.26 3.08
N ASN A 77 2.48 6.30 2.87
CA ASN A 77 3.59 6.64 3.74
C ASN A 77 3.13 7.38 5.00
N ASN A 78 1.86 7.76 5.05
CA ASN A 78 1.24 8.48 6.17
C ASN A 78 0.23 7.59 6.88
N ILE A 79 0.13 7.72 8.19
CA ILE A 79 -0.85 6.95 8.98
C ILE A 79 -2.27 7.42 8.68
N ILE A 80 -3.23 6.52 8.87
CA ILE A 80 -4.64 6.84 8.74
C ILE A 80 -5.08 7.64 9.96
N ASP A 81 -5.68 8.81 9.73
CA ASP A 81 -6.30 9.62 10.77
C ASP A 81 -7.52 10.34 10.18
N LYS A 82 -8.13 11.24 10.97
CA LYS A 82 -9.33 11.97 10.52
C LYS A 82 -9.09 12.83 9.30
N GLU A 83 -7.89 13.40 9.17
CA GLU A 83 -7.55 14.30 8.09
C GLU A 83 -6.95 13.58 6.88
N ASN A 84 -6.40 12.38 7.11
CA ASN A 84 -5.60 11.67 6.12
C ASN A 84 -6.00 10.20 6.05
N ASN A 85 -7.26 9.96 5.64
CA ASN A 85 -7.80 8.59 5.53
C ASN A 85 -7.54 7.93 4.18
N ASN A 86 -7.08 8.69 3.19
CA ASN A 86 -6.72 8.21 1.85
C ASN A 86 -7.87 7.59 1.03
N TYR A 87 -9.12 7.79 1.44
CA TYR A 87 -10.27 7.25 0.68
C TYR A 87 -10.40 7.87 -0.71
N GLU A 88 -9.93 9.09 -0.89
CA GLU A 88 -10.01 9.76 -2.18
C GLU A 88 -9.15 9.07 -3.23
N ILE A 89 -7.94 8.64 -2.87
CA ILE A 89 -7.08 7.92 -3.81
C ILE A 89 -7.65 6.54 -4.13
N GLU A 90 -8.22 5.86 -3.16
CA GLU A 90 -8.88 4.57 -3.39
C GLU A 90 -10.03 4.73 -4.38
N LYS A 91 -10.91 5.71 -4.17
CA LYS A 91 -12.02 5.99 -5.10
C LYS A 91 -11.55 6.34 -6.49
N LEU A 92 -10.53 7.17 -6.58
CA LEU A 92 -9.95 7.59 -7.85
C LEU A 92 -9.43 6.39 -8.63
N LEU A 93 -8.63 5.55 -8.00
CA LEU A 93 -8.06 4.38 -8.65
C LEU A 93 -9.15 3.35 -8.98
N PHE A 94 -10.13 3.15 -8.10
CA PHE A 94 -11.25 2.27 -8.39
C PHE A 94 -11.99 2.71 -9.65
N ASN A 95 -12.28 4.01 -9.77
CA ASN A 95 -12.98 4.55 -10.94
C ASN A 95 -12.15 4.44 -12.22
N LYS A 96 -10.84 4.65 -12.12
CA LYS A 96 -9.94 4.62 -13.29
C LYS A 96 -9.57 3.20 -13.72
N ILE A 97 -9.57 2.25 -12.81
CA ILE A 97 -9.08 0.89 -13.06
C ILE A 97 -10.21 -0.12 -13.02
N SER A 98 -10.91 -0.25 -11.89
CA SER A 98 -11.92 -1.32 -11.72
C SER A 98 -13.13 -1.11 -12.60
N LYS A 99 -13.63 0.11 -12.71
CA LYS A 99 -14.81 0.42 -13.53
C LYS A 99 -14.53 0.40 -15.02
N THR A 100 -13.28 0.48 -15.42
CA THR A 100 -12.88 0.49 -16.84
C THR A 100 -12.38 -0.86 -17.32
N ASN A 101 -12.40 -1.88 -16.47
CA ASN A 101 -11.92 -3.23 -16.75
C ASN A 101 -10.41 -3.30 -17.09
N LEU A 102 -9.63 -2.33 -16.64
CA LEU A 102 -8.17 -2.39 -16.79
C LEU A 102 -7.52 -3.33 -15.79
N GLY A 103 -8.19 -3.55 -14.67
CA GLY A 103 -7.68 -4.39 -13.60
C GLY A 103 -8.58 -4.28 -12.36
N ALA A 104 -8.01 -4.49 -11.18
CA ALA A 104 -8.73 -4.40 -9.92
C ALA A 104 -7.92 -3.63 -8.88
N VAL A 105 -8.62 -2.80 -8.10
CA VAL A 105 -8.09 -2.10 -6.95
C VAL A 105 -8.94 -2.50 -5.75
N THR A 106 -8.32 -3.09 -4.74
CA THR A 106 -9.02 -3.61 -3.55
C THR A 106 -8.40 -3.03 -2.29
N ASP A 107 -9.23 -2.45 -1.43
CA ASP A 107 -8.76 -1.97 -0.13
C ASP A 107 -8.55 -3.16 0.80
N VAL A 108 -7.30 -3.36 1.22
CA VAL A 108 -6.91 -4.44 2.13
C VAL A 108 -6.30 -3.90 3.41
N SER A 109 -6.61 -2.65 3.75
CA SER A 109 -6.02 -1.96 4.91
C SER A 109 -6.24 -2.71 6.22
N ASP A 110 -7.38 -3.38 6.37
CA ASP A 110 -7.71 -4.10 7.60
C ASP A 110 -7.28 -5.57 7.57
N GLN A 111 -6.72 -6.05 6.46
CA GLN A 111 -6.32 -7.45 6.32
C GLN A 111 -4.86 -7.71 6.68
N PHE A 112 -4.03 -6.68 6.70
CA PHE A 112 -2.59 -6.81 6.89
C PHE A 112 -2.08 -5.83 7.94
N VAL A 113 -1.04 -6.26 8.63
CA VAL A 113 -0.30 -5.44 9.60
C VAL A 113 1.12 -5.24 9.07
N LEU A 114 1.63 -4.01 9.19
CA LEU A 114 3.01 -3.71 8.85
C LEU A 114 3.86 -3.74 10.11
N ILE A 115 4.95 -4.48 10.05
CA ILE A 115 5.91 -4.59 11.14
C ILE A 115 7.26 -4.13 10.63
N ASN A 116 7.90 -3.24 11.36
CA ASN A 116 9.25 -2.79 11.05
C ASN A 116 10.25 -3.63 11.81
N LEU A 117 11.18 -4.23 11.09
CA LEU A 117 12.28 -5.01 11.66
C LEU A 117 13.58 -4.29 11.36
N GLU A 118 14.33 -3.98 12.40
CA GLU A 118 15.66 -3.37 12.28
C GLU A 118 16.65 -4.22 13.05
N GLY A 119 17.73 -4.56 12.36
CA GLY A 119 18.77 -5.39 12.95
C GLY A 119 20.16 -4.77 12.90
#